data_87ad5107a34ff85fe88762f1852c8d57
#
_entry.id   87ad5107a34ff85fe88762f1852c8d57
#
_cell.length_a   1.000
_cell.length_b   1.000
_cell.length_c   1.000
_cell.angle_alpha   90.00
_cell.angle_beta   90.00
_cell.angle_gamma   90.00
#
_symmetry.space_group_name_H-M   'P 1'
#
loop_
_entity.id
_entity.type
_entity.pdbx_description
1 polymer ?
#
loop_
_entity_poly.entity_id
_entity_poly.type
_entity_poly.pdbx_seq_one_letter_code
_entity_poly.pdbx_strand_id
1 'polypeptide(L)'
;MGGLIIACAALGILCIVLLIQKIVLNNRIRKLTDQVDGFNSGTAEMLDVALQEDKLAQLQNGIADSQLALTRARQLNAEECNRTSRLTADISHQLKTPLTTLKLYTELDNAPHMDASLEQIQRMENLIQALLRLERLCADGYAFNFAPADAEQIVQEQWQGLQAIWPNKKLIVSGSAHIRCDENWLGEAFLNLLKNACEHTEENGVIRVQLERTEAAFFCVIEDNGGGVKDDELPKLFQRFYRAEHQNKNGAGIGLAIVKEIIQRHHGNITAENGKYGLRMTISIPMLDRNLTNS
;
A
#
# COMPACT_ATOMS: atom_id res chain seq x y z
N MET A 1 -5.80 73.51 40.51
CA MET A 1 -6.85 73.12 39.52
C MET A 1 -6.29 72.55 38.25
N GLY A 2 -5.18 73.00 37.66
CA GLY A 2 -4.63 72.49 36.41
C GLY A 2 -4.22 71.03 36.44
N GLY A 3 -3.60 70.54 37.55
CA GLY A 3 -3.18 69.12 37.67
C GLY A 3 -4.32 68.10 37.68
N LEU A 4 -5.47 68.48 38.24
CA LEU A 4 -6.67 67.63 38.29
C LEU A 4 -7.30 67.44 36.89
N ILE A 5 -7.31 68.50 36.09
CA ILE A 5 -7.84 68.46 34.71
C ILE A 5 -6.96 67.58 33.82
N ILE A 6 -5.63 67.70 33.98
CA ILE A 6 -4.68 66.85 33.23
C ILE A 6 -4.84 65.34 33.60
N ALA A 7 -5.00 65.05 34.90
CA ALA A 7 -5.22 63.72 35.39
C ALA A 7 -6.55 63.07 34.84
N CYS A 8 -7.63 63.87 34.85
CA CYS A 8 -8.91 63.42 34.28
C CYS A 8 -8.81 63.18 32.76
N ALA A 9 -8.13 64.01 32.02
CA ALA A 9 -7.91 63.84 30.58
C ALA A 9 -7.07 62.60 30.28
N ALA A 10 -6.00 62.34 31.04
CA ALA A 10 -5.17 61.14 30.92
C ALA A 10 -5.98 59.86 31.21
N LEU A 11 -6.83 59.89 32.25
CA LEU A 11 -7.71 58.76 32.58
C LEU A 11 -8.73 58.50 31.48
N GLY A 12 -9.30 59.57 30.90
CA GLY A 12 -10.22 59.49 29.76
C GLY A 12 -9.57 58.83 28.51
N ILE A 13 -8.35 59.26 28.19
CA ILE A 13 -7.59 58.68 27.07
C ILE A 13 -7.29 57.20 27.33
N LEU A 14 -6.86 56.84 28.55
CA LEU A 14 -6.60 55.46 28.94
C LEU A 14 -7.85 54.58 28.81
N CYS A 15 -9.02 55.08 29.26
CA CYS A 15 -10.28 54.37 29.10
C CYS A 15 -10.66 54.15 27.63
N ILE A 16 -10.45 55.15 26.78
CA ILE A 16 -10.70 55.02 25.33
C ILE A 16 -9.76 53.96 24.70
N VAL A 17 -8.47 53.98 25.05
CA VAL A 17 -7.49 53.01 24.54
C VAL A 17 -7.89 51.59 24.97
N LEU A 18 -8.27 51.38 26.23
CA LEU A 18 -8.71 50.06 26.73
C LEU A 18 -10.00 49.59 26.05
N LEU A 19 -10.95 50.51 25.79
CA LEU A 19 -12.17 50.20 25.05
C LEU A 19 -11.88 49.77 23.60
N ILE A 20 -10.98 50.47 22.91
CA ILE A 20 -10.55 50.10 21.55
C ILE A 20 -9.88 48.73 21.54
N GLN A 21 -8.98 48.48 22.48
CA GLN A 21 -8.29 47.17 22.60
C GLN A 21 -9.30 46.04 22.84
N LYS A 22 -10.30 46.26 23.72
CA LYS A 22 -11.35 45.26 23.97
C LYS A 22 -12.19 44.98 22.74
N ILE A 23 -12.57 46.03 21.97
CA ILE A 23 -13.33 45.86 20.73
C ILE A 23 -12.52 45.07 19.68
N VAL A 24 -11.23 45.40 19.50
CA VAL A 24 -10.34 44.69 18.57
C VAL A 24 -10.20 43.22 18.96
N LEU A 25 -9.98 42.95 20.26
CA LEU A 25 -9.88 41.59 20.77
C LEU A 25 -11.15 40.78 20.57
N ASN A 26 -12.30 41.34 20.91
CA ASN A 26 -13.61 40.71 20.71
C ASN A 26 -13.87 40.38 19.23
N ASN A 27 -13.53 41.29 18.31
CA ASN A 27 -13.71 41.06 16.88
C ASN A 27 -12.78 39.97 16.37
N ARG A 28 -11.54 39.87 16.87
CA ARG A 28 -10.63 38.76 16.55
C ARG A 28 -11.18 37.42 17.04
N ILE A 29 -11.64 37.34 18.29
CA ILE A 29 -12.19 36.09 18.85
C ILE A 29 -13.43 35.68 18.04
N ARG A 30 -14.34 36.61 17.73
CA ARG A 30 -15.55 36.32 16.94
C ARG A 30 -15.17 35.74 15.56
N LYS A 31 -14.21 36.37 14.87
CA LYS A 31 -13.75 35.89 13.56
C LYS A 31 -13.16 34.45 13.63
N LEU A 32 -12.38 34.14 14.67
CA LEU A 32 -11.83 32.79 14.88
C LEU A 32 -12.95 31.77 15.17
N THR A 33 -13.95 32.16 16.00
CA THR A 33 -15.09 31.28 16.29
C THR A 33 -15.88 30.98 15.02
N ASP A 34 -16.20 32.02 14.21
CA ASP A 34 -16.92 31.86 12.95
C ASP A 34 -16.15 30.98 11.96
N GLN A 35 -14.81 31.04 11.91
CA GLN A 35 -13.98 30.19 11.08
C GLN A 35 -13.95 28.73 11.56
N VAL A 36 -13.84 28.49 12.87
CA VAL A 36 -13.88 27.13 13.46
C VAL A 36 -15.25 26.48 13.23
N ASP A 37 -16.34 27.24 13.42
CA ASP A 37 -17.68 26.72 13.16
C ASP A 37 -17.92 26.44 11.68
N GLY A 38 -17.40 27.29 10.79
CA GLY A 38 -17.40 27.05 9.35
C GLY A 38 -16.66 25.80 8.93
N PHE A 39 -15.48 25.54 9.51
CA PHE A 39 -14.72 24.31 9.27
C PHE A 39 -15.48 23.06 9.76
N ASN A 40 -16.05 23.11 10.95
CA ASN A 40 -16.81 22.00 11.53
C ASN A 40 -18.08 21.68 10.74
N SER A 41 -18.71 22.68 10.15
CA SER A 41 -19.88 22.53 9.28
C SER A 41 -19.54 22.22 7.81
N GLY A 42 -18.25 22.22 7.44
CA GLY A 42 -17.79 21.97 6.08
C GLY A 42 -17.99 23.14 5.11
N THR A 43 -18.27 24.34 5.62
CA THR A 43 -18.56 25.56 4.82
C THR A 43 -17.36 26.50 4.69
N ALA A 44 -16.29 26.29 5.45
CA ALA A 44 -15.08 27.11 5.41
C ALA A 44 -13.82 26.26 5.31
N GLU A 45 -12.75 26.86 4.76
CA GLU A 45 -11.41 26.29 4.70
C GLU A 45 -10.74 26.28 6.09
N MET A 46 -9.59 25.59 6.19
CA MET A 46 -8.78 25.54 7.42
C MET A 46 -8.37 26.95 7.86
N LEU A 47 -8.12 27.09 9.17
CA LEU A 47 -7.55 28.31 9.73
C LEU A 47 -6.15 28.57 9.16
N ASP A 48 -5.89 29.83 8.79
CA ASP A 48 -4.55 30.28 8.45
C ASP A 48 -3.66 30.35 9.69
N VAL A 49 -2.37 30.08 9.50
CA VAL A 49 -1.38 30.18 10.56
C VAL A 49 -1.13 31.66 10.90
N ALA A 50 -1.27 32.03 12.17
CA ALA A 50 -1.01 33.40 12.63
C ALA A 50 0.50 33.68 12.71
N LEU A 51 0.91 34.81 12.14
CA LEU A 51 2.31 35.27 12.13
C LEU A 51 2.72 36.08 13.38
N GLN A 52 1.77 36.39 14.29
CA GLN A 52 2.01 37.14 15.50
C GLN A 52 2.30 36.23 16.69
N GLU A 53 3.16 36.69 17.62
CA GLU A 53 3.58 35.92 18.81
C GLU A 53 2.73 36.28 20.06
N ASP A 54 1.43 36.47 19.93
CA ASP A 54 0.56 36.64 21.08
C ASP A 54 -0.15 35.33 21.50
N LYS A 55 -0.73 35.29 22.70
CA LYS A 55 -1.41 34.09 23.22
C LYS A 55 -2.57 33.64 22.34
N LEU A 56 -3.23 34.56 21.66
CA LEU A 56 -4.33 34.27 20.75
C LEU A 56 -3.82 33.60 19.46
N ALA A 57 -2.67 34.04 18.96
CA ALA A 57 -1.99 33.43 17.82
C ALA A 57 -1.51 32.01 18.13
N GLN A 58 -0.99 31.77 19.35
CA GLN A 58 -0.63 30.41 19.80
C GLN A 58 -1.85 29.49 19.83
N LEU A 59 -2.99 29.97 20.32
CA LEU A 59 -4.25 29.22 20.30
C LEU A 59 -4.73 28.95 18.86
N GLN A 60 -4.67 29.94 17.98
CA GLN A 60 -5.02 29.83 16.57
C GLN A 60 -4.19 28.77 15.87
N ASN A 61 -2.86 28.77 16.07
CA ASN A 61 -1.94 27.79 15.50
C ASN A 61 -2.21 26.38 16.04
N GLY A 62 -2.49 26.22 17.35
CA GLY A 62 -2.89 24.93 17.94
C GLY A 62 -4.19 24.38 17.37
N ILE A 63 -5.18 25.24 17.08
CA ILE A 63 -6.42 24.84 16.41
C ILE A 63 -6.13 24.45 14.95
N ALA A 64 -5.35 25.22 14.22
CA ALA A 64 -4.96 24.91 12.84
C ALA A 64 -4.25 23.55 12.73
N ASP A 65 -3.31 23.27 13.64
CA ASP A 65 -2.62 21.96 13.71
C ASP A 65 -3.61 20.82 13.98
N SER A 66 -4.56 21.03 14.90
CA SER A 66 -5.60 20.04 15.19
C SER A 66 -6.54 19.80 14.00
N GLN A 67 -6.92 20.84 13.26
CA GLN A 67 -7.71 20.74 12.04
C GLN A 67 -6.96 19.98 10.94
N LEU A 68 -5.65 20.24 10.79
CA LEU A 68 -4.80 19.53 9.84
C LEU A 68 -4.71 18.05 10.18
N ALA A 69 -4.49 17.70 11.45
CA ALA A 69 -4.45 16.33 11.93
C ALA A 69 -5.80 15.61 11.69
N LEU A 70 -6.92 16.27 11.99
CA LEU A 70 -8.26 15.72 11.76
C LEU A 70 -8.55 15.50 10.27
N THR A 71 -8.15 16.44 9.41
CA THR A 71 -8.32 16.32 7.96
C THR A 71 -7.52 15.14 7.40
N ARG A 72 -6.26 14.98 7.83
CA ARG A 72 -5.43 13.83 7.47
C ARG A 72 -6.04 12.52 7.93
N ALA A 73 -6.51 12.46 9.18
CA ALA A 73 -7.18 11.27 9.71
C ALA A 73 -8.46 10.91 8.94
N ARG A 74 -9.27 11.90 8.55
CA ARG A 74 -10.46 11.69 7.71
C ARG A 74 -10.11 11.19 6.32
N GLN A 75 -9.06 11.73 5.70
CA GLN A 75 -8.60 11.27 4.38
C GLN A 75 -8.11 9.82 4.43
N LEU A 76 -7.26 9.48 5.41
CA LEU A 76 -6.79 8.10 5.59
C LEU A 76 -7.95 7.13 5.81
N ASN A 77 -8.92 7.49 6.66
CA ASN A 77 -10.09 6.65 6.92
C ASN A 77 -10.99 6.49 5.69
N ALA A 78 -11.15 7.55 4.89
CA ALA A 78 -11.90 7.48 3.62
C ALA A 78 -11.19 6.61 2.58
N GLU A 79 -9.86 6.69 2.48
CA GLU A 79 -9.06 5.82 1.61
C GLU A 79 -9.17 4.36 2.02
N GLU A 80 -9.09 4.06 3.31
CA GLU A 80 -9.23 2.71 3.85
C GLU A 80 -10.64 2.14 3.64
N CYS A 81 -11.67 2.94 3.88
CA CYS A 81 -13.06 2.57 3.60
C CYS A 81 -13.29 2.27 2.11
N ASN A 82 -12.75 3.11 1.23
CA ASN A 82 -12.81 2.87 -0.22
C ASN A 82 -12.03 1.63 -0.64
N ARG A 83 -10.86 1.37 -0.02
CA ARG A 83 -10.05 0.17 -0.25
C ARG A 83 -10.84 -1.09 0.14
N THR A 84 -11.44 -1.09 1.32
CA THR A 84 -12.25 -2.22 1.83
C THR A 84 -13.49 -2.46 0.97
N SER A 85 -14.19 -1.40 0.58
CA SER A 85 -15.37 -1.49 -0.29
C SER A 85 -15.04 -2.09 -1.66
N ARG A 86 -13.95 -1.64 -2.29
CA ARG A 86 -13.47 -2.21 -3.57
C ARG A 86 -13.11 -3.68 -3.41
N LEU A 87 -12.38 -4.03 -2.35
CA LEU A 87 -12.01 -5.41 -2.06
C LEU A 87 -13.23 -6.30 -1.93
N THR A 88 -14.24 -5.88 -1.16
CA THR A 88 -15.50 -6.64 -0.97
C THR A 88 -16.25 -6.84 -2.29
N ALA A 89 -16.29 -5.82 -3.14
CA ALA A 89 -16.91 -5.92 -4.46
C ALA A 89 -16.16 -6.91 -5.36
N ASP A 90 -14.83 -6.83 -5.39
CA ASP A 90 -13.97 -7.72 -6.19
C ASP A 90 -14.12 -9.18 -5.76
N ILE A 91 -14.11 -9.44 -4.44
CA ILE A 91 -14.34 -10.78 -3.86
C ILE A 91 -15.71 -11.33 -4.29
N SER A 92 -16.75 -10.53 -4.14
CA SER A 92 -18.11 -10.94 -4.47
C SER A 92 -18.21 -11.36 -5.94
N HIS A 93 -17.57 -10.61 -6.83
CA HIS A 93 -17.51 -10.93 -8.25
C HIS A 93 -16.73 -12.22 -8.53
N GLN A 94 -15.58 -12.41 -7.89
CA GLN A 94 -14.71 -13.57 -8.13
C GLN A 94 -15.27 -14.87 -7.51
N LEU A 95 -16.07 -14.78 -6.45
CA LEU A 95 -16.76 -15.93 -5.88
C LEU A 95 -18.06 -16.28 -6.63
N LYS A 96 -18.77 -15.29 -7.16
CA LYS A 96 -20.02 -15.51 -7.88
C LYS A 96 -19.84 -16.41 -9.12
N THR A 97 -18.75 -16.24 -9.87
CA THR A 97 -18.50 -17.00 -11.11
C THR A 97 -18.38 -18.51 -10.86
N PRO A 98 -17.46 -19.01 -9.98
CA PRO A 98 -17.35 -20.45 -9.72
C PRO A 98 -18.60 -21.01 -9.04
N LEU A 99 -19.25 -20.22 -8.18
CA LEU A 99 -20.50 -20.64 -7.54
C LEU A 99 -21.62 -20.83 -8.55
N THR A 100 -21.76 -19.94 -9.54
CA THR A 100 -22.73 -20.07 -10.62
C THR A 100 -22.43 -21.31 -11.47
N THR A 101 -21.15 -21.59 -11.75
CA THR A 101 -20.72 -22.77 -12.49
C THR A 101 -21.03 -24.06 -11.72
N LEU A 102 -20.74 -24.10 -10.41
CA LEU A 102 -21.10 -25.23 -9.55
C LEU A 102 -22.61 -25.47 -9.53
N LYS A 103 -23.40 -24.40 -9.38
CA LYS A 103 -24.88 -24.50 -9.43
C LYS A 103 -25.35 -25.10 -10.75
N LEU A 104 -24.81 -24.66 -11.88
CA LEU A 104 -25.13 -25.19 -13.20
C LEU A 104 -24.78 -26.68 -13.29
N TYR A 105 -23.62 -27.12 -12.77
CA TYR A 105 -23.24 -28.54 -12.78
C TYR A 105 -24.15 -29.40 -11.90
N THR A 106 -24.65 -28.87 -10.77
CA THR A 106 -25.61 -29.58 -9.92
C THR A 106 -27.00 -29.69 -10.55
N GLU A 107 -27.40 -28.72 -11.38
CA GLU A 107 -28.69 -28.73 -12.08
C GLU A 107 -28.70 -29.68 -13.30
N LEU A 108 -27.52 -29.97 -13.88
CA LEU A 108 -27.38 -30.85 -15.06
C LEU A 108 -27.40 -32.36 -14.73
N ASP A 109 -27.44 -32.73 -13.47
CA ASP A 109 -27.64 -34.11 -12.93
C ASP A 109 -26.81 -35.23 -13.60
N ASN A 110 -25.57 -34.90 -14.06
CA ASN A 110 -24.68 -35.83 -14.76
C ASN A 110 -23.36 -36.05 -14.05
N ALA A 111 -23.02 -37.29 -13.76
CA ALA A 111 -21.73 -37.73 -13.17
C ALA A 111 -20.43 -37.24 -13.84
N PRO A 112 -20.41 -36.86 -15.17
CA PRO A 112 -19.14 -36.37 -15.78
C PRO A 112 -18.66 -35.02 -15.29
N HIS A 113 -19.43 -34.28 -14.48
CA HIS A 113 -19.04 -32.92 -14.02
C HIS A 113 -18.38 -32.88 -12.64
N MET A 114 -18.12 -34.05 -12.02
CA MET A 114 -17.51 -34.10 -10.68
C MET A 114 -16.11 -33.47 -10.67
N ASP A 115 -15.25 -33.82 -11.62
CA ASP A 115 -13.88 -33.30 -11.73
C ASP A 115 -13.89 -31.78 -11.97
N ALA A 116 -14.76 -31.31 -12.85
CA ALA A 116 -14.95 -29.89 -13.12
C ALA A 116 -15.48 -29.12 -11.88
N SER A 117 -16.34 -29.74 -11.08
CA SER A 117 -16.83 -29.18 -9.83
C SER A 117 -15.74 -29.09 -8.77
N LEU A 118 -14.91 -30.13 -8.64
CA LEU A 118 -13.76 -30.13 -7.76
C LEU A 118 -12.75 -29.05 -8.13
N GLU A 119 -12.50 -28.83 -9.42
CA GLU A 119 -11.63 -27.75 -9.91
C GLU A 119 -12.17 -26.37 -9.49
N GLN A 120 -13.49 -26.14 -9.59
CA GLN A 120 -14.10 -24.86 -9.14
C GLN A 120 -13.99 -24.68 -7.62
N ILE A 121 -14.18 -25.74 -6.83
CA ILE A 121 -14.01 -25.70 -5.38
C ILE A 121 -12.56 -25.36 -5.04
N GLN A 122 -11.59 -26.03 -5.64
CA GLN A 122 -10.16 -25.74 -5.42
C GLN A 122 -9.80 -24.31 -5.80
N ARG A 123 -10.38 -23.80 -6.88
CA ARG A 123 -10.19 -22.40 -7.28
C ARG A 123 -10.75 -21.43 -6.23
N MET A 124 -11.90 -21.71 -5.64
CA MET A 124 -12.49 -20.90 -4.57
C MET A 124 -11.63 -20.96 -3.31
N GLU A 125 -11.14 -22.14 -2.91
CA GLU A 125 -10.23 -22.28 -1.76
C GLU A 125 -8.95 -21.48 -1.94
N ASN A 126 -8.31 -21.58 -3.10
CA ASN A 126 -7.10 -20.83 -3.42
C ASN A 126 -7.34 -19.30 -3.37
N LEU A 127 -8.51 -18.86 -3.84
CA LEU A 127 -8.91 -17.46 -3.80
C LEU A 127 -9.11 -16.97 -2.37
N ILE A 128 -9.80 -17.75 -1.53
CA ILE A 128 -10.01 -17.43 -0.11
C ILE A 128 -8.67 -17.35 0.63
N GLN A 129 -7.78 -18.32 0.42
CA GLN A 129 -6.46 -18.32 1.06
C GLN A 129 -5.61 -17.11 0.64
N ALA A 130 -5.59 -16.77 -0.64
CA ALA A 130 -4.87 -15.60 -1.13
C ALA A 130 -5.43 -14.29 -0.52
N LEU A 131 -6.74 -14.23 -0.35
CA LEU A 131 -7.41 -13.10 0.28
C LEU A 131 -7.07 -12.95 1.76
N LEU A 132 -7.12 -14.05 2.52
CA LEU A 132 -6.74 -14.05 3.93
C LEU A 132 -5.26 -13.65 4.13
N ARG A 133 -4.36 -14.04 3.21
CA ARG A 133 -2.98 -13.60 3.23
C ARG A 133 -2.86 -12.10 2.99
N LEU A 134 -3.60 -11.58 2.00
CA LEU A 134 -3.60 -10.15 1.70
C LEU A 134 -4.16 -9.32 2.86
N GLU A 135 -5.24 -9.77 3.51
CA GLU A 135 -5.81 -9.13 4.70
C GLU A 135 -4.81 -9.10 5.86
N ARG A 136 -4.09 -10.20 6.12
CA ARG A 136 -3.02 -10.23 7.13
C ARG A 136 -1.92 -9.23 6.85
N LEU A 137 -1.51 -9.08 5.57
CA LEU A 137 -0.52 -8.10 5.15
C LEU A 137 -1.02 -6.65 5.32
N CYS A 138 -2.31 -6.41 5.09
CA CYS A 138 -2.89 -5.07 5.17
C CYS A 138 -3.25 -4.67 6.61
N ALA A 139 -3.41 -5.61 7.54
CA ALA A 139 -3.72 -5.33 8.94
C ALA A 139 -2.57 -4.58 9.63
N ASP A 140 -2.87 -3.41 10.20
CA ASP A 140 -1.87 -2.55 10.87
C ASP A 140 -1.22 -3.20 12.11
N GLY A 141 -1.78 -4.30 12.61
CA GLY A 141 -1.27 -5.03 13.78
C GLY A 141 -0.27 -6.13 13.47
N TYR A 142 0.04 -6.42 12.20
CA TYR A 142 1.01 -7.47 11.87
C TYR A 142 2.43 -6.92 11.85
N ALA A 143 3.20 -7.22 12.89
CA ALA A 143 4.60 -6.82 12.97
C ALA A 143 5.47 -7.72 12.09
N PHE A 144 6.14 -7.12 11.09
CA PHE A 144 7.18 -7.80 10.30
C PHE A 144 8.40 -8.06 11.19
N ASN A 145 8.93 -9.28 11.12
CA ASN A 145 10.13 -9.66 11.85
C ASN A 145 11.38 -9.47 10.99
N PHE A 146 11.92 -8.25 10.99
CA PHE A 146 13.10 -7.93 10.19
C PHE A 146 14.38 -8.50 10.82
N ALA A 147 14.94 -9.55 10.22
CA ALA A 147 16.19 -10.18 10.60
C ALA A 147 17.20 -10.18 9.43
N PRO A 148 18.52 -10.31 9.68
CA PRO A 148 19.50 -10.57 8.62
C PRO A 148 19.19 -11.90 7.95
N ALA A 149 19.12 -11.91 6.62
CA ALA A 149 18.85 -13.09 5.81
C ALA A 149 19.65 -13.07 4.51
N ASP A 150 19.86 -14.22 3.92
CA ASP A 150 20.52 -14.39 2.62
C ASP A 150 19.44 -14.50 1.52
N ALA A 151 19.38 -13.51 0.64
CA ALA A 151 18.38 -13.47 -0.42
C ALA A 151 18.55 -14.62 -1.44
N GLU A 152 19.77 -15.07 -1.68
CA GLU A 152 20.04 -16.21 -2.56
C GLU A 152 19.47 -17.51 -1.95
N GLN A 153 19.70 -17.72 -0.66
CA GLN A 153 19.17 -18.88 0.04
C GLN A 153 17.63 -18.90 0.00
N ILE A 154 16.98 -17.75 0.27
CA ILE A 154 15.51 -17.64 0.20
C ILE A 154 15.00 -18.02 -1.21
N VAL A 155 15.63 -17.52 -2.28
CA VAL A 155 15.26 -17.85 -3.67
C VAL A 155 15.41 -19.36 -3.92
N GLN A 156 16.51 -19.98 -3.49
CA GLN A 156 16.76 -21.40 -3.69
C GLN A 156 15.76 -22.29 -2.93
N GLU A 157 15.41 -21.92 -1.71
CA GLU A 157 14.41 -22.66 -0.91
C GLU A 157 13.04 -22.65 -1.60
N GLN A 158 12.60 -21.49 -2.11
CA GLN A 158 11.33 -21.40 -2.83
C GLN A 158 11.38 -22.19 -4.15
N TRP A 159 12.52 -22.17 -4.83
CA TRP A 159 12.69 -22.92 -6.08
C TRP A 159 12.60 -24.44 -5.88
N GLN A 160 13.15 -24.99 -4.80
CA GLN A 160 13.06 -26.42 -4.51
C GLN A 160 11.61 -26.93 -4.48
N GLY A 161 10.70 -26.15 -3.88
CA GLY A 161 9.27 -26.47 -3.88
C GLY A 161 8.65 -26.46 -5.28
N LEU A 162 9.04 -25.50 -6.11
CA LEU A 162 8.52 -25.35 -7.46
C LEU A 162 9.10 -26.39 -8.43
N GLN A 163 10.33 -26.82 -8.24
CA GLN A 163 11.01 -27.82 -9.08
C GLN A 163 10.28 -29.18 -9.06
N ALA A 164 9.63 -29.53 -7.95
CA ALA A 164 8.81 -30.73 -7.87
C ALA A 164 7.59 -30.68 -8.81
N ILE A 165 7.05 -29.49 -9.06
CA ILE A 165 5.89 -29.26 -9.93
C ILE A 165 6.32 -29.08 -11.39
N TRP A 166 7.44 -28.39 -11.60
CA TRP A 166 8.00 -28.08 -12.93
C TRP A 166 9.44 -28.59 -13.10
N PRO A 167 9.66 -29.91 -13.21
CA PRO A 167 10.98 -30.52 -13.19
C PRO A 167 11.88 -30.12 -14.38
N ASN A 168 11.28 -29.73 -15.51
CA ASN A 168 11.98 -29.35 -16.73
C ASN A 168 12.37 -27.87 -16.80
N LYS A 169 11.89 -27.03 -15.87
CA LYS A 169 12.26 -25.62 -15.80
C LYS A 169 13.66 -25.45 -15.22
N LYS A 170 14.35 -24.39 -15.64
CA LYS A 170 15.69 -24.05 -15.17
C LYS A 170 15.71 -22.71 -14.46
N LEU A 171 16.26 -22.70 -13.25
CA LEU A 171 16.60 -21.47 -12.53
C LEU A 171 18.09 -21.17 -12.73
N ILE A 172 18.41 -19.92 -13.03
CA ILE A 172 19.77 -19.40 -13.09
C ILE A 172 19.82 -18.22 -12.11
N VAL A 173 20.54 -18.38 -11.00
CA VAL A 173 20.76 -17.32 -10.02
C VAL A 173 22.16 -16.74 -10.23
N SER A 174 22.28 -15.42 -10.19
CA SER A 174 23.54 -14.68 -10.27
C SER A 174 23.60 -13.62 -9.20
N GLY A 175 24.76 -13.46 -8.57
CA GLY A 175 24.96 -12.59 -7.42
C GLY A 175 24.40 -13.17 -6.12
N SER A 176 24.74 -12.52 -5.01
CA SER A 176 24.24 -12.84 -3.67
C SER A 176 24.07 -11.56 -2.85
N ALA A 177 23.16 -11.56 -1.88
CA ALA A 177 22.93 -10.38 -1.05
C ALA A 177 22.42 -10.77 0.34
N HIS A 178 23.11 -10.26 1.38
CA HIS A 178 22.61 -10.31 2.75
C HIS A 178 21.85 -9.03 3.04
N ILE A 179 20.58 -9.16 3.43
CA ILE A 179 19.67 -8.04 3.65
C ILE A 179 18.93 -8.20 4.98
N ARG A 180 18.39 -7.11 5.52
CA ARG A 180 17.42 -7.20 6.62
C ARG A 180 16.02 -7.23 6.03
N CYS A 181 15.34 -8.36 6.23
CA CYS A 181 13.98 -8.56 5.74
C CYS A 181 13.18 -9.46 6.69
N ASP A 182 11.89 -9.54 6.49
CA ASP A 182 11.09 -10.64 7.00
C ASP A 182 11.22 -11.80 5.99
N GLU A 183 11.97 -12.83 6.39
CA GLU A 183 12.35 -13.97 5.54
C GLU A 183 11.12 -14.72 5.01
N ASN A 184 10.09 -14.90 5.86
CA ASN A 184 8.87 -15.59 5.47
C ASN A 184 8.09 -14.82 4.39
N TRP A 185 7.91 -13.52 4.60
CA TRP A 185 7.19 -12.69 3.65
C TRP A 185 7.98 -12.44 2.36
N LEU A 186 9.30 -12.24 2.45
CA LEU A 186 10.11 -12.11 1.24
C LEU A 186 10.16 -13.43 0.46
N GLY A 187 10.21 -14.56 1.15
CA GLY A 187 10.07 -15.88 0.55
C GLY A 187 8.74 -16.07 -0.18
N GLU A 188 7.62 -15.65 0.42
CA GLU A 188 6.31 -15.63 -0.24
C GLU A 188 6.30 -14.76 -1.50
N ALA A 189 6.97 -13.60 -1.48
CA ALA A 189 7.09 -12.74 -2.65
C ALA A 189 7.89 -13.43 -3.77
N PHE A 190 9.03 -14.05 -3.45
CA PHE A 190 9.81 -14.80 -4.43
C PHE A 190 9.05 -16.01 -4.95
N LEU A 191 8.35 -16.76 -4.09
CA LEU A 191 7.51 -17.88 -4.50
C LEU A 191 6.48 -17.45 -5.55
N ASN A 192 5.76 -16.36 -5.31
CA ASN A 192 4.75 -15.84 -6.24
C ASN A 192 5.38 -15.40 -7.57
N LEU A 193 6.54 -14.74 -7.56
CA LEU A 193 7.24 -14.31 -8.78
C LEU A 193 7.79 -15.50 -9.58
N LEU A 194 8.44 -16.43 -8.92
CA LEU A 194 9.00 -17.64 -9.55
C LEU A 194 7.88 -18.52 -10.11
N LYS A 195 6.80 -18.70 -9.36
CA LYS A 195 5.60 -19.42 -9.82
C LYS A 195 5.01 -18.77 -11.06
N ASN A 196 4.84 -17.45 -11.05
CA ASN A 196 4.36 -16.70 -12.21
C ASN A 196 5.27 -16.91 -13.43
N ALA A 197 6.59 -16.83 -13.27
CA ALA A 197 7.55 -17.09 -14.32
C ALA A 197 7.47 -18.55 -14.85
N CYS A 198 7.24 -19.54 -13.98
CA CYS A 198 7.03 -20.91 -14.40
C CYS A 198 5.70 -21.10 -15.18
N GLU A 199 4.63 -20.49 -14.75
CA GLU A 199 3.32 -20.60 -15.40
C GLU A 199 3.28 -19.96 -16.79
N HIS A 200 4.11 -18.94 -17.04
CA HIS A 200 4.13 -18.17 -18.29
C HIS A 200 5.25 -18.53 -19.25
N THR A 201 6.06 -19.50 -18.93
CA THR A 201 7.09 -20.03 -19.84
C THR A 201 6.69 -21.40 -20.42
N GLU A 202 7.31 -21.79 -21.52
CA GLU A 202 7.15 -23.13 -22.09
C GLU A 202 7.75 -24.21 -21.18
N GLU A 203 7.53 -25.50 -21.49
CA GLU A 203 7.95 -26.64 -20.66
C GLU A 203 9.42 -26.58 -20.23
N ASN A 204 10.33 -26.20 -21.12
CA ASN A 204 11.76 -26.03 -20.85
C ASN A 204 12.16 -24.59 -20.53
N GLY A 205 11.24 -23.83 -19.92
CA GLY A 205 11.44 -22.42 -19.61
C GLY A 205 12.66 -22.15 -18.73
N VAL A 206 13.25 -20.99 -18.91
CA VAL A 206 14.41 -20.51 -18.15
C VAL A 206 14.05 -19.25 -17.39
N ILE A 207 14.20 -19.31 -16.09
CA ILE A 207 14.00 -18.19 -15.17
C ILE A 207 15.38 -17.71 -14.70
N ARG A 208 15.66 -16.42 -14.85
CA ARG A 208 16.90 -15.78 -14.42
C ARG A 208 16.62 -14.89 -13.22
N VAL A 209 17.41 -15.05 -12.17
CA VAL A 209 17.37 -14.22 -10.98
C VAL A 209 18.73 -13.56 -10.83
N GLN A 210 18.75 -12.24 -10.76
CA GLN A 210 19.94 -11.46 -10.48
C GLN A 210 19.76 -10.74 -9.16
N LEU A 211 20.69 -10.96 -8.23
CA LEU A 211 20.70 -10.32 -6.91
C LEU A 211 21.89 -9.39 -6.83
N GLU A 212 21.61 -8.16 -6.41
CA GLU A 212 22.64 -7.13 -6.25
C GLU A 212 22.39 -6.34 -4.98
N ARG A 213 23.43 -6.09 -4.21
CA ARG A 213 23.39 -5.19 -3.06
C ARG A 213 24.36 -4.06 -3.25
N THR A 214 23.86 -2.84 -3.16
CA THR A 214 24.65 -1.61 -3.05
C THR A 214 24.63 -1.10 -1.61
N GLU A 215 25.34 0.00 -1.32
CA GLU A 215 25.24 0.69 -0.03
C GLU A 215 23.82 1.27 0.19
N ALA A 216 23.16 1.69 -0.87
CA ALA A 216 21.86 2.37 -0.81
C ALA A 216 20.66 1.43 -0.86
N ALA A 217 20.74 0.33 -1.62
CA ALA A 217 19.60 -0.55 -1.84
C ALA A 217 20.01 -1.98 -2.22
N PHE A 218 19.08 -2.89 -1.98
CA PHE A 218 19.06 -4.23 -2.54
C PHE A 218 18.20 -4.23 -3.81
N PHE A 219 18.67 -4.90 -4.84
CA PHE A 219 17.96 -5.16 -6.08
C PHE A 219 17.85 -6.65 -6.35
N CYS A 220 16.63 -7.06 -6.74
CA CYS A 220 16.39 -8.40 -7.26
C CYS A 220 15.65 -8.27 -8.59
N VAL A 221 16.25 -8.82 -9.65
CA VAL A 221 15.66 -8.88 -10.99
C VAL A 221 15.31 -10.32 -11.29
N ILE A 222 14.04 -10.58 -11.62
CA ILE A 222 13.56 -11.89 -12.05
C ILE A 222 13.05 -11.74 -13.48
N GLU A 223 13.66 -12.44 -14.42
CA GLU A 223 13.31 -12.40 -15.85
C GLU A 223 13.06 -13.83 -16.35
N ASP A 224 11.91 -14.01 -16.96
CA ASP A 224 11.54 -15.26 -17.63
C ASP A 224 11.83 -15.21 -19.14
N ASN A 225 11.56 -16.31 -19.86
CA ASN A 225 11.63 -16.36 -21.31
C ASN A 225 10.27 -16.69 -21.97
N GLY A 226 9.18 -16.24 -21.35
CA GLY A 226 7.79 -16.50 -21.78
C GLY A 226 7.23 -15.50 -22.80
N GLY A 227 8.05 -14.57 -23.34
CA GLY A 227 7.63 -13.64 -24.39
C GLY A 227 7.04 -12.31 -23.91
N GLY A 228 6.91 -12.09 -22.58
CA GLY A 228 6.42 -10.84 -22.02
C GLY A 228 4.91 -10.65 -22.10
N VAL A 229 4.45 -9.40 -21.96
CA VAL A 229 3.04 -9.00 -22.03
C VAL A 229 2.90 -7.75 -22.90
N LYS A 230 1.67 -7.37 -23.28
CA LYS A 230 1.43 -6.12 -23.99
C LYS A 230 1.80 -4.91 -23.12
N ASP A 231 2.34 -3.85 -23.70
CA ASP A 231 2.80 -2.67 -22.94
C ASP A 231 1.67 -1.98 -22.15
N ASP A 232 0.44 -2.01 -22.65
CA ASP A 232 -0.74 -1.46 -21.97
C ASP A 232 -1.22 -2.33 -20.79
N GLU A 233 -0.73 -3.58 -20.67
CA GLU A 233 -1.01 -4.50 -19.58
C GLU A 233 0.00 -4.37 -18.43
N LEU A 234 1.25 -3.94 -18.70
CA LEU A 234 2.31 -3.81 -17.68
C LEU A 234 1.88 -3.05 -16.42
N PRO A 235 1.23 -1.86 -16.51
CA PRO A 235 0.79 -1.14 -15.32
C PRO A 235 -0.32 -1.83 -14.53
N LYS A 236 -1.03 -2.76 -15.16
CA LYS A 236 -2.17 -3.47 -14.57
C LYS A 236 -1.76 -4.76 -13.85
N LEU A 237 -0.56 -5.30 -14.11
CA LEU A 237 -0.11 -6.60 -13.58
C LEU A 237 -0.18 -6.71 -12.05
N PHE A 238 0.00 -5.61 -11.33
CA PHE A 238 -0.06 -5.56 -9.87
C PHE A 238 -1.47 -5.25 -9.32
N GLN A 239 -2.47 -5.08 -10.20
CA GLN A 239 -3.85 -4.90 -9.78
C GLN A 239 -4.43 -6.24 -9.33
N ARG A 240 -5.24 -6.21 -8.28
CA ARG A 240 -5.93 -7.39 -7.76
C ARG A 240 -6.87 -7.96 -8.82
N PHE A 241 -6.89 -9.28 -8.96
CA PHE A 241 -7.72 -10.03 -9.92
C PHE A 241 -7.44 -9.73 -11.40
N TYR A 242 -6.42 -8.91 -11.70
CA TYR A 242 -6.03 -8.66 -13.07
C TYR A 242 -5.34 -9.89 -13.66
N ARG A 243 -5.65 -10.18 -14.92
CA ARG A 243 -5.07 -11.28 -15.72
C ARG A 243 -4.95 -10.79 -17.16
N ALA A 244 -3.81 -10.98 -17.77
CA ALA A 244 -3.61 -10.70 -19.19
C ALA A 244 -4.44 -11.67 -20.06
N GLU A 245 -4.94 -11.20 -21.23
CA GLU A 245 -5.94 -11.89 -22.04
C GLU A 245 -5.54 -13.29 -22.53
N HIS A 246 -4.26 -13.60 -22.58
CA HIS A 246 -3.72 -14.83 -23.18
C HIS A 246 -3.16 -15.83 -22.16
N GLN A 247 -3.48 -15.68 -20.87
CA GLN A 247 -2.86 -16.46 -19.79
C GLN A 247 -3.70 -17.64 -19.29
N ASN A 248 -3.00 -18.69 -18.79
CA ASN A 248 -3.58 -19.90 -18.24
C ASN A 248 -4.69 -19.64 -17.20
N LYS A 249 -5.82 -20.38 -17.31
CA LYS A 249 -7.06 -20.11 -16.56
C LYS A 249 -7.01 -20.35 -15.04
N ASN A 250 -5.89 -20.85 -14.46
CA ASN A 250 -5.88 -21.40 -13.10
C ASN A 250 -5.46 -20.44 -11.98
N GLY A 251 -4.93 -19.24 -12.25
CA GLY A 251 -4.52 -18.29 -11.21
C GLY A 251 -5.64 -17.35 -10.74
N ALA A 252 -5.67 -17.01 -9.46
CA ALA A 252 -6.66 -16.06 -8.88
C ALA A 252 -6.40 -14.58 -9.24
N GLY A 253 -5.26 -14.24 -9.87
CA GLY A 253 -4.89 -12.85 -10.19
C GLY A 253 -4.54 -12.00 -8.95
N ILE A 254 -4.18 -12.64 -7.84
CA ILE A 254 -3.87 -11.95 -6.56
C ILE A 254 -2.36 -12.00 -6.26
N GLY A 255 -1.61 -12.95 -6.82
CA GLY A 255 -0.21 -13.20 -6.46
C GLY A 255 0.69 -11.97 -6.60
N LEU A 256 0.63 -11.27 -7.73
CA LEU A 256 1.44 -10.05 -7.95
C LEU A 256 0.99 -8.87 -7.07
N ALA A 257 -0.29 -8.79 -6.71
CA ALA A 257 -0.77 -7.80 -5.76
C ALA A 257 -0.23 -8.09 -4.33
N ILE A 258 -0.14 -9.35 -3.92
CA ILE A 258 0.52 -9.77 -2.67
C ILE A 258 2.00 -9.40 -2.70
N VAL A 259 2.71 -9.68 -3.79
CA VAL A 259 4.13 -9.29 -3.94
C VAL A 259 4.30 -7.79 -3.75
N LYS A 260 3.49 -6.97 -4.41
CA LYS A 260 3.55 -5.51 -4.28
C LYS A 260 3.37 -5.06 -2.84
N GLU A 261 2.39 -5.60 -2.13
CA GLU A 261 2.14 -5.27 -0.72
C GLU A 261 3.32 -5.68 0.18
N ILE A 262 3.87 -6.90 -0.01
CA ILE A 262 5.05 -7.37 0.73
C ILE A 262 6.23 -6.42 0.52
N ILE A 263 6.53 -6.06 -0.71
CA ILE A 263 7.66 -5.19 -1.04
C ILE A 263 7.44 -3.77 -0.48
N GLN A 264 6.23 -3.23 -0.53
CA GLN A 264 5.89 -1.95 0.08
C GLN A 264 6.07 -1.97 1.61
N ARG A 265 5.71 -3.06 2.27
CA ARG A 265 5.96 -3.28 3.72
C ARG A 265 7.45 -3.40 4.06
N HIS A 266 8.28 -3.80 3.11
CA HIS A 266 9.75 -3.74 3.20
C HIS A 266 10.31 -2.36 2.80
N HIS A 267 9.46 -1.33 2.68
CA HIS A 267 9.81 0.02 2.22
C HIS A 267 10.39 0.06 0.81
N GLY A 268 10.20 -1.00 0.04
CA GLY A 268 10.69 -1.19 -1.31
C GLY A 268 9.67 -0.82 -2.40
N ASN A 269 10.10 -1.00 -3.63
CA ASN A 269 9.27 -0.87 -4.82
C ASN A 269 9.45 -2.08 -5.74
N ILE A 270 8.42 -2.40 -6.53
CA ILE A 270 8.48 -3.40 -7.58
C ILE A 270 7.95 -2.83 -8.89
N THR A 271 8.65 -3.12 -9.98
CA THR A 271 8.27 -2.72 -11.34
C THR A 271 8.27 -3.91 -12.28
N ALA A 272 7.52 -3.80 -13.37
CA ALA A 272 7.47 -4.80 -14.44
C ALA A 272 7.76 -4.12 -15.78
N GLU A 273 8.55 -4.78 -16.61
CA GLU A 273 8.86 -4.35 -17.98
C GLU A 273 9.04 -5.56 -18.89
N ASN A 274 8.90 -5.37 -20.19
CA ASN A 274 9.32 -6.36 -21.18
C ASN A 274 10.85 -6.33 -21.31
N GLY A 275 11.51 -7.40 -20.83
CA GLY A 275 12.95 -7.56 -20.90
C GLY A 275 13.41 -8.13 -22.25
N LYS A 276 14.67 -8.53 -22.30
CA LYS A 276 15.27 -9.11 -23.51
C LYS A 276 14.67 -10.48 -23.86
N TYR A 277 14.28 -11.26 -22.86
CA TYR A 277 13.84 -12.65 -23.03
C TYR A 277 12.35 -12.84 -22.79
N GLY A 278 11.74 -12.05 -21.93
CA GLY A 278 10.35 -12.15 -21.55
C GLY A 278 9.98 -11.07 -20.54
N LEU A 279 9.12 -11.38 -19.59
CA LEU A 279 8.71 -10.43 -18.57
C LEU A 279 9.81 -10.30 -17.51
N ARG A 280 10.19 -9.05 -17.21
CA ARG A 280 11.18 -8.71 -16.21
C ARG A 280 10.51 -7.99 -15.05
N MET A 281 10.67 -8.56 -13.85
CA MET A 281 10.23 -7.98 -12.58
C MET A 281 11.43 -7.49 -11.80
N THR A 282 11.44 -6.22 -11.40
CA THR A 282 12.54 -5.62 -10.64
C THR A 282 12.05 -5.18 -9.28
N ILE A 283 12.61 -5.75 -8.22
CA ILE A 283 12.42 -5.36 -6.82
C ILE A 283 13.57 -4.45 -6.42
N SER A 284 13.27 -3.36 -5.70
CA SER A 284 14.26 -2.52 -5.01
C SER A 284 13.83 -2.31 -3.56
N ILE A 285 14.71 -2.62 -2.61
CA ILE A 285 14.49 -2.40 -1.17
C ILE A 285 15.62 -1.50 -0.64
N PRO A 286 15.32 -0.30 -0.08
CA PRO A 286 16.32 0.60 0.46
C PRO A 286 17.01 -0.02 1.68
N MET A 287 18.33 0.14 1.77
CA MET A 287 19.12 -0.27 2.93
C MET A 287 19.09 0.88 3.95
N LEU A 288 18.14 0.82 4.89
CA LEU A 288 18.04 1.81 5.97
C LEU A 288 19.13 1.53 7.01
N ASP A 289 20.24 2.26 6.97
CA ASP A 289 21.18 2.30 8.08
C ASP A 289 20.50 2.94 9.30
N ARG A 290 20.39 2.17 10.41
CA ARG A 290 19.78 2.63 11.68
C ARG A 290 20.54 3.76 12.38
N ASN A 291 21.56 4.35 11.78
CA ASN A 291 22.36 5.41 12.42
C ASN A 291 21.75 6.82 12.33
N LEU A 292 20.58 7.01 11.72
CA LEU A 292 19.95 8.33 11.55
C LEU A 292 18.70 8.58 12.42
N THR A 293 18.33 7.66 13.34
CA THR A 293 17.12 7.83 14.17
C THR A 293 17.39 8.03 15.67
N ASN A 294 18.63 8.38 16.07
CA ASN A 294 18.97 8.84 17.43
C ASN A 294 19.65 10.20 17.36
N SER A 295 18.91 11.24 17.01
CA SER A 295 19.29 12.64 17.33
C SER A 295 18.02 13.48 17.52
#